data_5d03369df3b1f9cf563301c823776425
#
_entry.id   5d03369df3b1f9cf563301c823776425
#
_cell.length_a   1.000
_cell.length_b   1.000
_cell.length_c   1.000
_cell.angle_alpha   90.00
_cell.angle_beta   90.00
_cell.angle_gamma   90.00
#
_symmetry.space_group_name_H-M   'P 1'
#
loop_
_entity.id
_entity.type
_entity.pdbx_description
1 polymer ?
#
loop_
_entity_poly.entity_id
_entity_poly.type
_entity_poly.pdbx_seq_one_letter_code
_entity_poly.pdbx_strand_id
1 'polypeptide(L)'
;VDQSAQPGDNAGMSRKPADPCPCGLPADYAACCGRFHAGEPAPDAERLMRSRYSAYVRGLADYLRQSWHPDTRPAELSLDDAPGQRTHWLGLTVHEHTVTGADSADVRFTARYRIGGGSAVKMTEHSRFQRIDGRWYYLDAV
;
A
#
# COMPACT_ATOMS: atom_id res chain seq x y z
N VAL A 1 -11.40 -16.06 29.00
CA VAL A 1 -12.12 -15.57 28.50
C VAL A 1 -12.08 -15.13 28.20
N ASP A 2 -11.76 -15.45 28.31
CA ASP A 2 -12.47 -14.93 27.82
C ASP A 2 -12.46 -14.63 27.30
N GLN A 3 -12.22 -15.14 27.46
CA GLN A 3 -12.93 -14.87 26.88
C GLN A 3 -13.26 -14.60 26.32
N SER A 4 -12.91 -15.12 26.75
CA SER A 4 -13.76 -14.82 26.04
C SER A 4 -13.78 -14.37 25.41
N ALA A 5 -13.54 -14.66 25.61
CA ALA A 5 -14.15 -14.17 24.83
C ALA A 5 -13.98 -13.77 24.34
N GLN A 6 -13.63 -13.92 24.32
CA GLN A 6 -14.11 -13.43 23.76
C GLN A 6 -14.18 -12.95 23.27
N PRO A 7 -14.03 -13.24 23.44
CA PRO A 7 -14.44 -12.58 22.94
C PRO A 7 -14.21 -11.95 22.67
N GLY A 8 -13.99 -12.07 22.78
CA GLY A 8 -14.36 -11.25 22.39
C GLY A 8 -13.90 -10.68 22.13
N ASP A 9 -13.67 -11.01 22.17
CA ASP A 9 -13.72 -10.31 21.83
C ASP A 9 -13.73 -9.81 21.36
N ASN A 10 -13.67 -10.12 21.47
CA ASN A 10 -14.02 -9.50 20.91
C ASN A 10 -14.05 -8.99 20.37
N ALA A 11 -14.07 -9.44 20.34
CA ALA A 11 -14.27 -8.69 19.74
C ALA A 11 -13.92 -8.12 19.39
N GLY A 12 -13.89 -8.05 19.16
CA GLY A 12 -13.86 -7.17 18.72
C GLY A 12 -13.34 -6.60 18.85
N MET A 13 -13.31 -6.60 18.94
CA MET A 13 -13.33 -5.70 19.10
C MET A 13 -12.90 -4.37 18.81
N SER A 14 -13.21 -3.51 18.78
CA SER A 14 -12.93 -2.10 18.64
C SER A 14 -11.59 -1.65 19.19
N ARG A 15 -10.72 -2.54 19.39
CA ARG A 15 -9.38 -2.31 19.87
C ARG A 15 -8.50 -1.74 18.76
N LYS A 16 -7.83 -0.62 19.04
CA LYS A 16 -6.91 -0.02 18.08
C LYS A 16 -5.65 -0.87 17.94
N PRO A 17 -5.12 -1.02 16.71
CA PRO A 17 -3.83 -1.68 16.50
C PRO A 17 -2.71 -0.95 17.24
N ALA A 18 -1.74 -1.71 17.77
CA ALA A 18 -0.58 -1.14 18.44
C ALA A 18 0.40 -0.50 17.45
N ASP A 19 0.48 -1.04 16.22
CA ASP A 19 1.33 -0.52 15.14
C ASP A 19 0.46 -0.45 13.86
N PRO A 20 -0.41 0.56 13.75
CA PRO A 20 -1.35 0.61 12.63
C PRO A 20 -0.65 0.65 11.28
N CYS A 21 -1.19 -0.09 10.33
CA CYS A 21 -0.62 -0.12 8.98
C CYS A 21 -0.80 1.24 8.30
N PRO A 22 0.25 1.78 7.68
CA PRO A 22 0.15 3.07 6.97
C PRO A 22 -0.93 3.10 5.89
N CYS A 23 -1.31 1.94 5.34
CA CYS A 23 -2.28 1.90 4.23
C CYS A 23 -3.71 2.28 4.63
N GLY A 24 -3.98 2.45 5.92
CA GLY A 24 -5.27 2.91 6.41
C GLY A 24 -6.26 1.81 6.77
N LEU A 25 -5.95 0.55 6.51
CA LEU A 25 -6.79 -0.54 6.97
C LEU A 25 -6.63 -0.71 8.48
N PRO A 26 -7.70 -1.11 9.19
CA PRO A 26 -7.67 -1.21 10.64
C PRO A 26 -6.99 -2.50 11.13
N ALA A 27 -5.69 -2.61 10.88
CA ALA A 27 -4.90 -3.78 11.24
C ALA A 27 -3.48 -3.35 11.58
N ASP A 28 -2.79 -4.19 12.37
CA ASP A 28 -1.37 -3.99 12.60
C ASP A 28 -0.60 -4.18 11.31
N TYR A 29 0.47 -3.41 11.14
CA TYR A 29 1.32 -3.50 9.96
C TYR A 29 1.77 -4.95 9.70
N ALA A 30 2.24 -5.66 10.72
CA ALA A 30 2.72 -7.04 10.55
C ALA A 30 1.65 -8.00 10.05
N ALA A 31 0.37 -7.72 10.32
CA ALA A 31 -0.75 -8.53 9.86
C ALA A 31 -1.39 -7.97 8.59
N CYS A 32 -0.86 -6.89 8.05
CA CYS A 32 -1.39 -6.21 6.87
C CYS A 32 -0.31 -6.11 5.81
N CYS A 33 0.18 -4.89 5.49
CA CYS A 33 1.17 -4.72 4.43
C CYS A 33 2.53 -5.37 4.75
N GLY A 34 2.84 -5.53 6.03
CA GLY A 34 4.08 -6.19 6.44
C GLY A 34 4.24 -7.61 5.91
N ARG A 35 3.13 -8.34 5.74
CA ARG A 35 3.16 -9.67 5.15
C ARG A 35 3.70 -9.64 3.72
N PHE A 36 3.24 -8.68 2.95
CA PHE A 36 3.64 -8.55 1.54
C PHE A 36 5.08 -8.06 1.43
N HIS A 37 5.48 -7.15 2.32
CA HIS A 37 6.86 -6.67 2.37
C HIS A 37 7.82 -7.81 2.76
N ALA A 38 7.33 -8.80 3.50
CA ALA A 38 8.13 -9.97 3.88
C ALA A 38 8.16 -11.06 2.81
N GLY A 39 7.41 -10.89 1.71
CA GLY A 39 7.47 -11.81 0.57
C GLY A 39 6.18 -12.51 0.22
N GLU A 40 5.12 -12.39 1.02
CA GLU A 40 3.85 -13.03 0.73
C GLU A 40 3.19 -12.36 -0.48
N PRO A 41 2.64 -13.12 -1.44
CA PRO A 41 1.94 -12.53 -2.59
C PRO A 41 0.67 -11.82 -2.13
N ALA A 42 0.44 -10.62 -2.67
CA ALA A 42 -0.82 -9.91 -2.43
C ALA A 42 -1.96 -10.67 -3.12
N PRO A 43 -3.13 -10.78 -2.47
CA PRO A 43 -4.25 -11.56 -3.04
C PRO A 43 -4.93 -10.86 -4.22
N ASP A 44 -4.80 -9.53 -4.32
CA ASP A 44 -5.42 -8.76 -5.39
C ASP A 44 -4.66 -7.45 -5.61
N ALA A 45 -5.08 -6.72 -6.64
CA ALA A 45 -4.43 -5.46 -7.02
C ALA A 45 -4.60 -4.38 -5.95
N GLU A 46 -5.73 -4.34 -5.26
CA GLU A 46 -5.95 -3.35 -4.20
C GLU A 46 -4.95 -3.55 -3.06
N ARG A 47 -4.76 -4.79 -2.62
CA ARG A 47 -3.79 -5.08 -1.54
C ARG A 47 -2.38 -4.79 -1.99
N LEU A 48 -2.06 -5.07 -3.25
CA LEU A 48 -0.75 -4.68 -3.78
C LEU A 48 -0.59 -3.16 -3.76
N MET A 49 -1.60 -2.42 -4.21
CA MET A 49 -1.56 -0.96 -4.19
C MET A 49 -1.33 -0.44 -2.77
N ARG A 50 -2.07 -0.96 -1.79
CA ARG A 50 -1.92 -0.56 -0.40
C ARG A 50 -0.52 -0.86 0.13
N SER A 51 0.05 -2.01 -0.23
CA SER A 51 1.39 -2.40 0.19
C SER A 51 2.46 -1.48 -0.42
N ARG A 52 2.24 -1.00 -1.64
CA ARG A 52 3.16 -0.05 -2.28
C ARG A 52 3.09 1.31 -1.60
N TYR A 53 1.89 1.78 -1.23
CA TYR A 53 1.78 3.02 -0.45
C TYR A 53 2.53 2.89 0.88
N SER A 54 2.32 1.80 1.61
CA SER A 54 3.03 1.55 2.87
C SER A 54 4.55 1.49 2.66
N ALA A 55 4.98 0.97 1.51
CA ALA A 55 6.41 0.92 1.18
C ALA A 55 6.99 2.32 0.97
N TYR A 56 6.23 3.25 0.36
CA TYR A 56 6.66 4.64 0.29
C TYR A 56 6.78 5.26 1.68
N VAL A 57 5.81 5.01 2.55
CA VAL A 57 5.82 5.53 3.92
C VAL A 57 7.04 5.02 4.69
N ARG A 58 7.39 3.75 4.51
CA ARG A 58 8.46 3.11 5.26
C ARG A 58 9.82 3.14 4.55
N GLY A 59 9.89 3.72 3.36
CA GLY A 59 11.16 3.85 2.65
C GLY A 59 11.69 2.56 2.04
N LEU A 60 10.82 1.65 1.62
CA LEU A 60 11.21 0.34 1.11
C LEU A 60 11.35 0.35 -0.42
N ALA A 61 12.40 1.00 -0.90
CA ALA A 61 12.65 1.16 -2.33
C ALA A 61 12.76 -0.18 -3.07
N ASP A 62 13.40 -1.17 -2.46
CA ASP A 62 13.56 -2.49 -3.08
C ASP A 62 12.21 -3.17 -3.30
N TYR A 63 11.30 -3.07 -2.31
CA TYR A 63 9.97 -3.64 -2.47
C TYR A 63 9.20 -2.96 -3.60
N LEU A 64 9.28 -1.64 -3.68
CA LEU A 64 8.62 -0.89 -4.76
C LEU A 64 9.11 -1.35 -6.12
N ARG A 65 10.42 -1.54 -6.25
CA ARG A 65 11.00 -2.01 -7.49
C ARG A 65 10.63 -3.45 -7.80
N GLN A 66 10.65 -4.34 -6.80
CA GLN A 66 10.27 -5.75 -6.96
C GLN A 66 8.80 -5.91 -7.36
N SER A 67 7.93 -5.06 -6.85
CA SER A 67 6.49 -5.12 -7.13
C SER A 67 6.09 -4.32 -8.38
N TRP A 68 7.05 -3.79 -9.10
CA TRP A 68 6.85 -3.08 -10.36
C TRP A 68 7.00 -4.06 -11.51
N HIS A 69 6.07 -4.02 -12.47
CA HIS A 69 6.08 -4.92 -13.63
C HIS A 69 7.41 -4.83 -14.37
N PRO A 70 8.01 -5.96 -14.76
CA PRO A 70 9.32 -5.95 -15.45
C PRO A 70 9.38 -5.06 -16.68
N ASP A 71 8.27 -4.96 -17.42
CA ASP A 71 8.25 -4.17 -18.67
C ASP A 71 8.33 -2.66 -18.44
N THR A 72 7.97 -2.20 -17.24
CA THR A 72 7.91 -0.77 -16.91
C THR A 72 8.78 -0.40 -15.72
N ARG A 73 9.41 -1.39 -15.11
CA ARG A 73 10.23 -1.23 -13.90
C ARG A 73 11.43 -0.33 -14.19
N PRO A 74 11.64 0.71 -13.37
CA PRO A 74 12.85 1.53 -13.52
C PRO A 74 14.10 0.72 -13.13
N ALA A 75 15.22 1.03 -13.77
CA ALA A 75 16.49 0.36 -13.47
C ALA A 75 16.93 0.65 -12.03
N GLU A 76 16.67 1.87 -11.57
CA GLU A 76 17.00 2.31 -10.20
C GLU A 76 15.85 3.11 -9.65
N LEU A 77 15.65 3.02 -8.34
CA LEU A 77 14.62 3.77 -7.63
C LEU A 77 15.19 4.27 -6.31
N SER A 78 15.20 5.58 -6.11
CA SER A 78 15.61 6.20 -4.86
C SER A 78 14.43 6.92 -4.24
N LEU A 79 14.28 6.79 -2.92
CA LEU A 79 13.28 7.50 -2.14
C LEU A 79 13.91 8.62 -1.31
N ASP A 80 15.16 8.99 -1.62
CA ASP A 80 15.85 10.05 -0.91
C ASP A 80 15.21 11.40 -1.20
N ASP A 81 14.92 12.15 -0.16
CA ASP A 81 14.37 13.50 -0.28
C ASP A 81 15.50 14.53 -0.29
N ALA A 82 15.27 15.67 -0.94
CA ALA A 82 16.18 16.80 -0.87
C ALA A 82 16.20 17.34 0.56
N PRO A 83 17.32 17.95 1.00
CA PRO A 83 17.39 18.56 2.35
C PRO A 83 16.24 19.54 2.58
N GLY A 84 15.54 19.40 3.70
CA GLY A 84 14.41 20.24 4.06
C GLY A 84 13.13 19.95 3.28
N GLN A 85 13.16 18.96 2.39
CA GLN A 85 12.01 18.61 1.51
C GLN A 85 11.48 17.22 1.84
N ARG A 86 11.52 16.81 3.08
CA ARG A 86 11.05 15.47 3.49
C ARG A 86 9.56 15.31 3.17
N THR A 87 9.22 14.18 2.54
CA THR A 87 7.83 13.84 2.25
C THR A 87 7.18 13.23 3.47
N HIS A 88 6.07 13.82 3.89
CA HIS A 88 5.24 13.32 4.99
C HIS A 88 3.96 12.75 4.41
N TRP A 89 3.80 11.43 4.48
CA TRP A 89 2.60 10.75 3.97
C TRP A 89 1.47 10.90 4.98
N LEU A 90 0.32 11.38 4.52
CA LEU A 90 -0.80 11.76 5.38
C LEU A 90 -2.00 10.83 5.28
N GLY A 91 -2.04 9.96 4.28
CA GLY A 91 -3.12 8.99 4.17
C GLY A 91 -3.39 8.52 2.76
N LEU A 92 -4.15 7.44 2.67
CA LEU A 92 -4.53 6.81 1.41
C LEU A 92 -6.04 6.55 1.43
N THR A 93 -6.70 6.86 0.33
CA THR A 93 -8.09 6.50 0.10
C THR A 93 -8.17 5.72 -1.21
N VAL A 94 -8.63 4.48 -1.16
CA VAL A 94 -8.89 3.70 -2.37
C VAL A 94 -10.33 3.95 -2.77
N HIS A 95 -10.53 4.47 -4.00
CA HIS A 95 -11.86 4.80 -4.50
C HIS A 95 -12.51 3.64 -5.23
N GLU A 96 -11.72 2.90 -5.99
CA GLU A 96 -12.28 1.87 -6.87
C GLU A 96 -11.22 0.81 -7.17
N HIS A 97 -11.65 -0.44 -7.19
CA HIS A 97 -10.83 -1.59 -7.60
C HIS A 97 -11.66 -2.37 -8.61
N THR A 98 -11.21 -2.40 -9.85
CA THR A 98 -11.94 -3.02 -10.95
C THR A 98 -11.12 -4.13 -11.57
N VAL A 99 -11.65 -5.34 -11.58
CA VAL A 99 -11.04 -6.46 -12.31
C VAL A 99 -11.34 -6.27 -13.80
N THR A 100 -10.28 -6.16 -14.61
CA THR A 100 -10.41 -5.88 -16.04
C THR A 100 -10.14 -7.09 -16.92
N GLY A 101 -9.66 -8.18 -16.34
CA GLY A 101 -9.38 -9.43 -17.05
C GLY A 101 -8.96 -10.51 -16.08
N ALA A 102 -8.62 -11.69 -16.61
CA ALA A 102 -8.19 -12.83 -15.78
C ALA A 102 -6.96 -12.49 -14.95
N ASP A 103 -6.05 -11.69 -15.51
CA ASP A 103 -4.78 -11.33 -14.87
C ASP A 103 -4.53 -9.83 -14.88
N SER A 104 -5.59 -9.04 -14.91
CA SER A 104 -5.46 -7.57 -14.93
C SER A 104 -6.52 -6.91 -14.07
N ALA A 105 -6.16 -5.77 -13.49
CA ALA A 105 -7.07 -4.98 -12.65
C ALA A 105 -6.57 -3.55 -12.58
N ASP A 106 -7.51 -2.64 -12.30
CA ASP A 106 -7.21 -1.23 -12.12
C ASP A 106 -7.58 -0.83 -10.69
N VAL A 107 -6.83 0.11 -10.12
CA VAL A 107 -7.14 0.71 -8.82
C VAL A 107 -7.04 2.22 -8.95
N ARG A 108 -8.12 2.91 -8.55
CA ARG A 108 -8.13 4.37 -8.49
C ARG A 108 -8.07 4.79 -7.03
N PHE A 109 -7.15 5.67 -6.71
CA PHE A 109 -6.90 6.06 -5.32
C PHE A 109 -6.45 7.51 -5.22
N THR A 110 -6.52 8.04 -4.00
CA THR A 110 -5.94 9.35 -3.64
C THR A 110 -4.94 9.13 -2.52
N ALA A 111 -3.71 9.59 -2.73
CA ALA A 111 -2.71 9.67 -1.68
C ALA A 111 -2.56 11.12 -1.27
N ARG A 112 -2.43 11.36 0.04
CA ARG A 112 -2.24 12.69 0.58
C ARG A 112 -0.85 12.77 1.20
N TYR A 113 -0.14 13.86 0.93
CA TYR A 113 1.20 14.04 1.45
C TYR A 113 1.52 15.52 1.59
N ARG A 114 2.62 15.80 2.28
CA ARG A 114 3.16 17.16 2.45
C ARG A 114 4.66 17.08 2.26
N ILE A 115 5.22 18.05 1.55
CA ILE A 115 6.66 18.15 1.37
C ILE A 115 7.20 19.24 2.28
N GLY A 116 8.13 18.91 3.18
CA GLY A 116 8.70 19.84 4.14
C GLY A 116 7.61 20.47 5.00
N GLY A 117 7.65 21.79 5.15
CA GLY A 117 6.63 22.55 5.87
C GLY A 117 5.48 23.05 5.02
N GLY A 118 5.35 22.55 3.78
CA GLY A 118 4.32 23.00 2.84
C GLY A 118 2.93 22.51 3.19
N SER A 119 1.96 22.89 2.35
CA SER A 119 0.55 22.50 2.50
C SER A 119 0.36 21.05 2.06
N ALA A 120 -0.70 20.42 2.57
CA ALA A 120 -1.07 19.08 2.15
C ALA A 120 -1.46 19.05 0.68
N VAL A 121 -1.02 18.02 -0.02
CA VAL A 121 -1.29 17.79 -1.45
C VAL A 121 -2.09 16.51 -1.60
N LYS A 122 -3.08 16.51 -2.48
CA LYS A 122 -3.84 15.32 -2.86
C LYS A 122 -3.39 14.88 -4.25
N MET A 123 -2.98 13.62 -4.38
CA MET A 123 -2.63 13.04 -5.66
C MET A 123 -3.62 11.91 -5.96
N THR A 124 -4.44 12.08 -6.98
CA THR A 124 -5.37 11.04 -7.42
C THR A 124 -4.82 10.38 -8.66
N GLU A 125 -4.78 9.07 -8.64
CA GLU A 125 -4.19 8.29 -9.74
C GLU A 125 -5.07 7.08 -10.06
N HIS A 126 -5.10 6.72 -11.33
CA HIS A 126 -5.70 5.49 -11.83
C HIS A 126 -4.56 4.59 -12.29
N SER A 127 -4.28 3.54 -11.54
CA SER A 127 -3.15 2.64 -11.80
C SER A 127 -3.63 1.32 -12.36
N ARG A 128 -2.82 0.76 -13.26
CA ARG A 128 -3.09 -0.56 -13.85
C ARG A 128 -2.13 -1.58 -13.26
N PHE A 129 -2.66 -2.79 -13.02
CA PHE A 129 -1.92 -3.89 -12.42
C PHE A 129 -2.08 -5.15 -13.27
N GLN A 130 -1.08 -6.00 -13.23
CA GLN A 130 -1.07 -7.25 -13.97
C GLN A 130 -0.55 -8.38 -13.08
N ARG A 131 -1.17 -9.56 -13.20
CA ARG A 131 -0.76 -10.74 -12.46
C ARG A 131 0.07 -11.65 -13.36
N ILE A 132 1.24 -12.04 -12.87
CA ILE A 132 2.17 -12.94 -13.56
C ILE A 132 2.52 -14.07 -12.59
N ASP A 133 2.25 -15.30 -12.99
CA ASP A 133 2.55 -16.49 -12.17
C ASP A 133 2.01 -16.37 -10.73
N GLY A 134 0.79 -15.87 -10.61
CA GLY A 134 0.12 -15.74 -9.33
C GLY A 134 0.49 -14.52 -8.51
N ARG A 135 1.37 -13.65 -9.00
CA ARG A 135 1.77 -12.44 -8.30
C ARG A 135 1.32 -11.20 -9.03
N TRP A 136 0.78 -10.24 -8.28
CA TRP A 136 0.37 -8.95 -8.83
C TRP A 136 1.55 -7.99 -8.89
N TYR A 137 1.59 -7.20 -9.96
CA TYR A 137 2.61 -6.17 -10.19
C TYR A 137 1.94 -4.88 -10.63
N TYR A 138 2.49 -3.76 -10.16
CA TYR A 138 2.12 -2.45 -10.67
C TYR A 138 2.66 -2.29 -12.08
N LEU A 139 1.81 -1.94 -13.02
CA LEU A 139 2.22 -1.77 -14.42
C LEU A 139 2.50 -0.30 -14.75
N ASP A 140 1.48 0.54 -14.68
CA ASP A 140 1.61 1.96 -14.99
C ASP A 140 0.37 2.72 -14.51
N ALA A 141 0.39 4.04 -14.72
CA ALA A 141 -0.74 4.90 -14.48
C ALA A 141 -1.38 5.29 -15.81
N VAL A 142 -2.69 5.38 -15.79
CA VAL A 142 -3.47 5.81 -16.95
C VAL A 142 -3.44 7.32 -17.08
#